data_9f90d8d7de07c52c365f260271035f27
#
_entry.id   9f90d8d7de07c52c365f260271035f27
#
_cell.length_a   1.000
_cell.length_b   1.000
_cell.length_c   1.000
_cell.angle_alpha   90.00
_cell.angle_beta   90.00
_cell.angle_gamma   90.00
#
_symmetry.space_group_name_H-M   'P 1'
#
loop_
_entity.id
_entity.type
_entity.pdbx_description
1 polymer ?
#
loop_
_entity_poly.entity_id
_entity_poly.type
_entity_poly.pdbx_seq_one_letter_code
_entity_poly.pdbx_strand_id
1 'polypeptide(L)'
;KNLSVVTSATAASKSTIVVNGVKEGAKWYYVTAATQAALEAVTAGTAITKANWTELTANGLEITPTSGHKYIRVVDVDSADKPLAVGDAILSIGE
;
A
#
# COMPACT_ATOMS: atom_id res chain seq x y z
N LYS A 1 8.87 -1.38 -11.84
CA LYS A 1 7.58 -1.89 -12.25
C LYS A 1 6.48 -1.24 -11.43
N ASN A 2 5.32 -1.06 -12.02
CA ASN A 2 4.22 -0.37 -11.36
C ASN A 2 3.11 -1.33 -10.96
N LEU A 3 2.59 -1.15 -9.75
CA LEU A 3 1.36 -1.80 -9.31
C LEU A 3 0.18 -0.88 -9.62
N SER A 4 -0.95 -1.47 -9.97
CA SER A 4 -2.20 -0.73 -10.11
C SER A 4 -2.99 -0.90 -8.82
N VAL A 5 -3.12 0.18 -8.04
CA VAL A 5 -3.79 0.16 -6.74
C VAL A 5 -5.11 0.90 -6.86
N VAL A 6 -6.18 0.25 -6.43
CA VAL A 6 -7.52 0.84 -6.43
C VAL A 6 -8.07 0.78 -5.01
N THR A 7 -8.63 1.89 -4.54
CA THR A 7 -9.24 1.95 -3.21
C THR A 7 -10.74 2.23 -3.34
N SER A 8 -11.51 1.70 -2.40
CA SER A 8 -12.97 1.86 -2.37
C SER A 8 -13.44 2.17 -0.96
N ALA A 9 -14.36 3.13 -0.85
CA ALA A 9 -14.98 3.48 0.43
C ALA A 9 -16.13 2.50 0.69
N THR A 10 -15.88 1.51 1.54
CA THR A 10 -16.84 0.41 1.77
C THR A 10 -17.58 0.52 3.09
N ALA A 11 -17.04 1.24 4.07
CA ALA A 11 -17.65 1.46 5.37
C ALA A 11 -17.10 2.73 5.99
N ALA A 12 -17.75 3.22 7.04
CA ALA A 12 -17.34 4.45 7.71
C ALA A 12 -15.88 4.34 8.20
N SER A 13 -15.08 5.33 7.86
CA SER A 13 -13.65 5.42 8.21
C SER A 13 -12.78 4.31 7.63
N LYS A 14 -13.30 3.52 6.68
CA LYS A 14 -12.59 2.36 6.13
C LYS A 14 -12.38 2.50 4.63
N SER A 15 -11.37 1.80 4.14
CA SER A 15 -11.06 1.73 2.73
C SER A 15 -10.68 0.29 2.38
N THR A 16 -11.17 -0.21 1.26
CA THR A 16 -10.80 -1.53 0.75
C THR A 16 -9.75 -1.36 -0.32
N ILE A 17 -8.64 -2.07 -0.17
CA ILE A 17 -7.46 -1.93 -1.02
C ILE A 17 -7.38 -3.10 -1.98
N VAL A 18 -7.44 -2.82 -3.28
CA VAL A 18 -7.31 -3.82 -4.32
C VAL A 18 -6.07 -3.53 -5.15
N VAL A 19 -5.22 -4.53 -5.31
CA VAL A 19 -4.06 -4.46 -6.19
C VAL A 19 -4.35 -5.31 -7.41
N ASN A 20 -4.37 -4.68 -8.59
CA ASN A 20 -4.58 -5.37 -9.85
C ASN A 20 -3.26 -5.89 -10.38
N GLY A 21 -3.28 -7.13 -10.86
CA GLY A 21 -2.09 -7.79 -11.38
C GLY A 21 -1.71 -8.99 -10.53
N VAL A 22 -0.60 -9.60 -10.87
CA VAL A 22 -0.10 -10.79 -10.19
C VAL A 22 0.95 -10.39 -9.17
N LYS A 23 0.85 -10.92 -7.95
CA LYS A 23 1.89 -10.74 -6.95
C LYS A 23 3.12 -11.52 -7.41
N GLU A 24 4.20 -10.80 -7.71
CA GLU A 24 5.44 -11.40 -8.20
C GLU A 24 6.42 -11.74 -7.09
N GLY A 25 6.28 -11.07 -5.95
CA GLY A 25 7.14 -11.30 -4.81
C GLY A 25 6.49 -12.16 -3.74
N ALA A 26 7.12 -12.18 -2.57
CA ALA A 26 6.65 -12.98 -1.44
C ALA A 26 5.50 -12.31 -0.69
N LYS A 27 5.52 -10.98 -0.58
CA LYS A 27 4.56 -10.24 0.22
C LYS A 27 4.30 -8.85 -0.35
N TRP A 28 3.11 -8.32 -0.01
CA TRP A 28 2.76 -6.92 -0.21
C TRP A 28 2.76 -6.20 1.12
N TYR A 29 3.24 -4.96 1.12
CA TYR A 29 3.15 -4.06 2.26
C TYR A 29 2.53 -2.75 1.81
N TYR A 30 1.88 -2.04 2.75
CA TYR A 30 1.32 -0.73 2.45
C TYR A 30 1.70 0.28 3.52
N VAL A 31 1.63 1.55 3.15
CA VAL A 31 1.79 2.68 4.04
C VAL A 31 0.84 3.78 3.58
N THR A 32 0.32 4.55 4.51
CA THR A 32 -0.56 5.68 4.20
C THR A 32 0.08 6.96 4.71
N ALA A 33 -0.34 8.09 4.13
CA ALA A 33 0.13 9.40 4.55
C ALA A 33 -0.89 10.48 4.20
N ALA A 34 -0.76 11.64 4.84
CA ALA A 34 -1.64 12.78 4.59
C ALA A 34 -1.36 13.44 3.24
N THR A 35 -0.12 13.32 2.73
CA THR A 35 0.28 13.88 1.44
C THR A 35 1.06 12.84 0.65
N GLN A 36 1.09 13.01 -0.68
CA GLN A 36 1.84 12.12 -1.56
C GLN A 36 3.33 12.12 -1.18
N ALA A 37 3.88 13.30 -0.88
CA ALA A 37 5.30 13.43 -0.56
C ALA A 37 5.69 12.78 0.77
N ALA A 38 4.74 12.59 1.69
CA ALA A 38 5.00 11.99 2.99
C ALA A 38 4.96 10.46 2.98
N LEU A 39 4.56 9.84 1.86
CA LEU A 39 4.59 8.39 1.75
C LEU A 39 6.02 7.88 1.88
N GLU A 40 6.18 6.76 2.60
CA GLU A 40 7.49 6.16 2.82
C GLU A 40 8.16 5.87 1.47
N ALA A 41 9.43 6.25 1.33
CA ALA A 41 10.17 6.09 0.08
C ALA A 41 10.47 4.62 -0.20
N VAL A 42 10.49 4.27 -1.49
CA VAL A 42 10.87 2.93 -1.97
C VAL A 42 12.02 3.12 -2.94
N THR A 43 13.12 2.44 -2.65
CA THR A 43 14.33 2.52 -3.48
C THR A 43 14.65 1.15 -4.07
N ALA A 44 14.76 1.09 -5.40
CA ALA A 44 15.08 -0.16 -6.09
C ALA A 44 16.40 -0.74 -5.56
N GLY A 45 16.40 -2.04 -5.29
CA GLY A 45 17.58 -2.74 -4.81
C GLY A 45 17.83 -2.62 -3.30
N THR A 46 17.06 -1.79 -2.60
CA THR A 46 17.20 -1.59 -1.16
C THR A 46 15.98 -2.17 -0.44
N ALA A 47 16.20 -3.05 0.52
CA ALA A 47 15.11 -3.63 1.30
C ALA A 47 14.32 -2.54 2.02
N ILE A 48 13.00 -2.72 2.10
CA ILE A 48 12.16 -1.79 2.85
C ILE A 48 12.41 -1.98 4.35
N THR A 49 12.14 -0.91 5.12
CA THR A 49 12.19 -0.98 6.58
C THR A 49 10.81 -1.39 7.07
N LYS A 50 10.62 -2.69 7.32
CA LYS A 50 9.29 -3.25 7.61
C LYS A 50 8.58 -2.59 8.79
N ALA A 51 9.35 -2.03 9.74
CA ALA A 51 8.75 -1.34 10.88
C ALA A 51 7.91 -0.13 10.48
N ASN A 52 8.15 0.43 9.28
CA ASN A 52 7.42 1.58 8.76
C ASN A 52 6.24 1.18 7.87
N TRP A 53 6.01 -0.10 7.67
CA TRP A 53 5.00 -0.61 6.76
C TRP A 53 4.08 -1.60 7.46
N THR A 54 2.91 -1.84 6.88
CA THR A 54 1.95 -2.84 7.36
C THR A 54 1.74 -3.86 6.24
N GLU A 55 1.76 -5.14 6.59
CA GLU A 55 1.55 -6.18 5.59
C GLU A 55 0.12 -6.12 5.04
N LEU A 56 -0.01 -6.15 3.71
CA LEU A 56 -1.29 -6.30 3.03
C LEU A 56 -1.52 -7.79 2.86
N THR A 57 -2.19 -8.40 3.82
CA THR A 57 -2.30 -9.85 3.96
C THR A 57 -3.26 -10.49 2.97
N ALA A 58 -4.11 -9.69 2.32
CA ALA A 58 -5.05 -10.18 1.32
C ALA A 58 -5.33 -9.08 0.31
N ASN A 59 -5.56 -9.46 -0.94
CA ASN A 59 -6.06 -8.53 -1.95
C ASN A 59 -7.53 -8.25 -1.63
N GLY A 60 -7.90 -6.98 -1.60
CA GLY A 60 -9.24 -6.58 -1.17
C GLY A 60 -9.37 -6.41 0.34
N LEU A 61 -8.25 -6.29 1.04
CA LEU A 61 -8.26 -6.07 2.49
C LEU A 61 -8.91 -4.73 2.82
N GLU A 62 -9.82 -4.74 3.80
CA GLU A 62 -10.38 -3.52 4.35
C GLU A 62 -9.47 -3.01 5.46
N ILE A 63 -9.08 -1.75 5.37
CA ILE A 63 -8.20 -1.11 6.37
C ILE A 63 -8.91 0.08 6.98
N THR A 64 -8.43 0.51 8.16
CA THR A 64 -8.87 1.73 8.81
C THR A 64 -7.70 2.70 8.81
N PRO A 65 -7.62 3.60 7.80
CA PRO A 65 -6.49 4.53 7.72
C PRO A 65 -6.48 5.49 8.90
N THR A 66 -5.29 5.98 9.22
CA THR A 66 -5.13 7.05 10.21
C THR A 66 -5.93 8.26 9.77
N SER A 67 -6.62 8.90 10.71
CA SER A 67 -7.40 10.11 10.44
C SER A 67 -6.54 11.16 9.74
N GLY A 68 -7.06 11.72 8.65
CA GLY A 68 -6.35 12.73 7.85
C GLY A 68 -5.44 12.17 6.78
N HIS A 69 -5.20 10.87 6.75
CA HIS A 69 -4.43 10.25 5.67
C HIS A 69 -5.25 10.14 4.40
N LYS A 70 -4.67 10.55 3.28
CA LYS A 70 -5.37 10.64 1.99
C LYS A 70 -4.70 9.84 0.87
N TYR A 71 -3.52 9.28 1.09
CA TYR A 71 -2.75 8.57 0.08
C TYR A 71 -2.25 7.24 0.62
N ILE A 72 -2.11 6.27 -0.28
CA ILE A 72 -1.58 4.95 0.05
C ILE A 72 -0.51 4.57 -0.98
N ARG A 73 0.53 3.89 -0.50
CA ARG A 73 1.54 3.26 -1.34
C ARG A 73 1.59 1.78 -1.01
N VAL A 74 1.57 0.95 -2.04
CA VAL A 74 1.71 -0.50 -1.90
C VAL A 74 3.00 -0.91 -2.58
N VAL A 75 3.75 -1.79 -1.93
CA VAL A 75 4.99 -2.35 -2.48
C VAL A 75 4.90 -3.87 -2.49
N ASP A 76 5.37 -4.47 -3.59
CA ASP A 76 5.54 -5.92 -3.71
C ASP A 76 7.02 -6.20 -3.50
N VAL A 77 7.35 -7.04 -2.52
CA VAL A 77 8.74 -7.31 -2.15
C VAL A 77 9.07 -8.79 -2.29
N ASP A 78 10.33 -9.09 -2.55
CA ASP A 78 10.84 -10.45 -2.59
C ASP A 78 11.09 -10.99 -1.17
N SER A 79 11.65 -12.20 -1.07
CA SER A 79 11.90 -12.83 0.23
C SER A 79 12.97 -12.11 1.08
N ALA A 80 13.72 -11.21 0.48
CA ALA A 80 14.71 -10.36 1.17
C ALA A 80 14.16 -8.96 1.45
N ASP A 81 12.85 -8.76 1.28
CA ASP A 81 12.15 -7.48 1.46
C ASP A 81 12.60 -6.38 0.48
N LYS A 82 13.18 -6.77 -0.64
CA LYS A 82 13.57 -5.82 -1.68
C LYS A 82 12.39 -5.57 -2.62
N PRO A 83 12.15 -4.30 -2.99
CA PRO A 83 10.98 -3.96 -3.81
C PRO A 83 11.11 -4.49 -5.23
N LEU A 84 10.03 -5.10 -5.72
CA LEU A 84 9.89 -5.55 -7.10
C LEU A 84 8.96 -4.65 -7.89
N ALA A 85 7.95 -4.09 -7.23
CA ALA A 85 6.97 -3.21 -7.85
C ALA A 85 6.36 -2.31 -6.79
N VAL A 86 5.90 -1.12 -7.19
CA VAL A 86 5.29 -0.16 -6.29
C VAL A 86 4.14 0.54 -7.00
N GLY A 87 3.11 0.90 -6.25
CA GLY A 87 1.99 1.67 -6.77
C GLY A 87 1.38 2.55 -5.70
N ASP A 88 0.89 3.71 -6.12
CA ASP A 88 0.27 4.69 -5.25
C ASP A 88 -1.18 4.92 -5.67
N ALA A 89 -2.01 5.31 -4.73
CA ALA A 89 -3.40 5.69 -5.01
C ALA A 89 -3.87 6.72 -3.99
N ILE A 90 -4.95 7.40 -4.34
CA ILE A 90 -5.69 8.23 -3.40
C ILE A 90 -6.59 7.31 -2.59
N LEU A 91 -6.64 7.52 -1.27
CA LEU A 91 -7.53 6.75 -0.40
C LEU A 91 -8.97 7.25 -0.55
N SER A 92 -9.86 6.34 -0.96
CA SER A 92 -11.30 6.56 -0.89
C SER A 92 -11.77 5.98 0.45
N ILE A 93 -12.22 6.84 1.33
CA ILE A 93 -12.56 6.46 2.71
C ILE A 93 -14.04 6.68 2.95
N GLY A 94 -14.72 5.73 3.58
CA GLY A 94 -16.13 5.83 3.91
C GLY A 94 -16.41 6.91 4.95
N GLU A 95 -17.57 7.51 4.83
CA GLU A 95 -18.03 8.57 5.74
C GLU A 95 -18.99 8.03 6.80
#